data_0248db6cda4c37978d3e7979136f1a09
#
_entry.id   0248db6cda4c37978d3e7979136f1a09
#
_cell.length_a   1.000
_cell.length_b   1.000
_cell.length_c   1.000
_cell.angle_alpha   90.00
_cell.angle_beta   90.00
_cell.angle_gamma   90.00
#
_symmetry.space_group_name_H-M   'P 1'
#
loop_
_entity.id
_entity.type
_entity.pdbx_description
1 polymer ?
#
loop_
_entity_poly.entity_id
_entity_poly.type
_entity_poly.pdbx_seq_one_letter_code
_entity_poly.pdbx_strand_id
1 'polypeptide(L)'
;MLGQRTAVQLHGTPLPEYTVPLVEAGAWLTEVQPYRWTSPPDVTPVYDLIDAIVAGELSALAFTSAPAAANFLTLARTSGRYQQLLAALRGPLVCACVGPVTAAPLEAAGIETLQPDRQRLGALVKLLVTQLGKDTAE
;
A
#
# COMPACT_ATOMS: atom_id res chain seq x y z
N MET A 1 1.23 -27.14 19.73
CA MET A 1 2.45 -26.41 19.32
C MET A 1 3.59 -26.41 20.38
N LEU A 2 3.34 -26.90 21.57
CA LEU A 2 4.32 -26.87 22.66
C LEU A 2 5.66 -27.49 22.21
N GLY A 3 6.77 -26.75 22.33
CA GLY A 3 8.11 -27.19 21.99
C GLY A 3 8.43 -27.31 20.46
N GLN A 4 7.50 -27.00 19.60
CA GLN A 4 7.76 -27.01 18.15
C GLN A 4 8.58 -25.79 17.72
N ARG A 5 9.58 -26.03 16.89
CA ARG A 5 10.40 -24.95 16.30
C ARG A 5 9.74 -24.43 15.04
N THR A 6 9.45 -23.12 15.03
CA THR A 6 8.79 -22.44 13.93
C THR A 6 9.66 -21.28 13.46
N ALA A 7 9.90 -21.18 12.16
CA ALA A 7 10.54 -20.03 11.56
C ALA A 7 9.49 -19.18 10.83
N VAL A 8 9.55 -17.87 11.01
CA VAL A 8 8.70 -16.91 10.32
C VAL A 8 9.58 -15.94 9.54
N GLN A 9 9.39 -15.89 8.22
CA GLN A 9 10.03 -14.91 7.37
C GLN A 9 9.27 -13.58 7.43
N LEU A 10 9.97 -12.53 7.81
CA LEU A 10 9.43 -11.18 7.88
C LEU A 10 9.63 -10.44 6.55
N HIS A 11 8.72 -9.53 6.25
CA HIS A 11 8.76 -8.65 5.08
C HIS A 11 9.40 -7.27 5.38
N GLY A 12 10.46 -7.27 6.20
CA GLY A 12 11.19 -6.04 6.53
C GLY A 12 10.63 -5.26 7.71
N THR A 13 9.52 -5.71 8.30
CA THR A 13 8.91 -5.17 9.51
C THR A 13 8.48 -6.30 10.45
N PRO A 14 8.49 -6.10 11.78
CA PRO A 14 7.91 -7.05 12.71
C PRO A 14 6.42 -7.29 12.42
N LEU A 15 5.96 -8.51 12.66
CA LEU A 15 4.57 -8.93 12.45
C LEU A 15 4.01 -9.54 13.75
N PRO A 16 3.85 -8.76 14.83
CA PRO A 16 3.44 -9.27 16.14
C PRO A 16 2.07 -9.96 16.11
N GLU A 17 1.17 -9.54 15.23
CA GLU A 17 -0.15 -10.17 15.05
C GLU A 17 -0.08 -11.64 14.62
N TYR A 18 1.03 -12.08 14.03
CA TYR A 18 1.27 -13.47 13.64
C TYR A 18 2.25 -14.18 14.59
N THR A 19 3.24 -13.47 15.11
CA THR A 19 4.32 -14.08 15.88
C THR A 19 3.95 -14.28 17.34
N VAL A 20 3.22 -13.35 17.95
CA VAL A 20 2.78 -13.46 19.35
C VAL A 20 1.90 -14.69 19.59
N PRO A 21 0.85 -14.97 18.80
CA PRO A 21 0.03 -16.17 19.01
C PRO A 21 0.80 -17.47 18.90
N LEU A 22 1.83 -17.55 18.07
CA LEU A 22 2.69 -18.73 17.96
C LEU A 22 3.50 -18.97 19.23
N VAL A 23 4.06 -17.91 19.81
CA VAL A 23 4.82 -17.97 21.07
C VAL A 23 3.89 -18.32 22.22
N GLU A 24 2.73 -17.72 22.32
CA GLU A 24 1.70 -18.01 23.33
C GLU A 24 1.21 -19.46 23.25
N ALA A 25 1.17 -20.04 22.05
CA ALA A 25 0.87 -21.45 21.85
C ALA A 25 2.03 -22.39 22.21
N GLY A 26 3.16 -21.86 22.70
CA GLY A 26 4.31 -22.62 23.16
C GLY A 26 5.32 -22.99 22.07
N ALA A 27 5.30 -22.34 20.91
CA ALA A 27 6.29 -22.55 19.87
C ALA A 27 7.63 -21.86 20.20
N TRP A 28 8.72 -22.49 19.79
CA TRP A 28 10.03 -21.84 19.73
C TRP A 28 10.14 -21.10 18.42
N LEU A 29 10.03 -19.76 18.47
CA LEU A 29 9.98 -18.93 17.29
C LEU A 29 11.37 -18.43 16.90
N THR A 30 11.68 -18.52 15.61
CA THR A 30 12.82 -17.84 14.97
C THR A 30 12.29 -16.89 13.90
N GLU A 31 12.51 -15.60 14.07
CA GLU A 31 12.19 -14.61 13.06
C GLU A 31 13.37 -14.44 12.11
N VAL A 32 13.09 -14.48 10.80
CA VAL A 32 14.09 -14.32 9.74
C VAL A 32 13.72 -13.08 8.93
N GLN A 33 14.62 -12.10 8.91
CA GLN A 33 14.44 -10.85 8.19
C GLN A 33 15.44 -10.74 7.02
N PRO A 34 15.10 -11.29 5.84
CA PRO A 34 16.03 -11.36 4.71
C PRO A 34 16.29 -10.02 4.03
N TYR A 35 15.43 -9.02 4.22
CA TYR A 35 15.56 -7.68 3.66
C TYR A 35 14.89 -6.62 4.52
N ARG A 36 15.23 -5.36 4.25
CA ARG A 36 14.67 -4.19 4.91
C ARG A 36 14.08 -3.23 3.88
N TRP A 37 13.06 -2.51 4.30
CA TRP A 37 12.52 -1.41 3.52
C TRP A 37 13.36 -0.16 3.78
N THR A 38 13.87 0.46 2.72
CA THR A 38 14.56 1.74 2.77
C THR A 38 14.03 2.63 1.64
N SER A 39 14.08 3.95 1.85
CA SER A 39 13.79 4.89 0.77
C SER A 39 14.89 4.80 -0.30
N PRO A 40 14.54 4.92 -1.60
CA PRO A 40 15.54 4.98 -2.65
C PRO A 40 16.43 6.22 -2.47
N PRO A 41 17.69 6.20 -2.97
CA PRO A 41 18.58 7.36 -2.92
C PRO A 41 18.01 8.59 -3.65
N ASP A 42 17.29 8.34 -4.74
CA ASP A 42 16.58 9.37 -5.51
C ASP A 42 15.07 9.19 -5.38
N VAL A 43 14.42 10.16 -4.77
CA VAL A 43 12.97 10.21 -4.58
C VAL A 43 12.28 11.16 -5.56
N THR A 44 13.02 11.80 -6.46
CA THR A 44 12.50 12.74 -7.45
C THR A 44 11.33 12.14 -8.27
N PRO A 45 11.41 10.88 -8.76
CA PRO A 45 10.30 10.29 -9.50
C PRO A 45 8.99 10.21 -8.71
N VAL A 46 9.07 10.08 -7.38
CA VAL A 46 7.88 10.07 -6.51
C VAL A 46 7.30 11.48 -6.40
N TYR A 47 8.14 12.49 -6.29
CA TYR A 47 7.69 13.89 -6.27
C TYR A 47 7.05 14.31 -7.60
N ASP A 48 7.63 13.91 -8.72
CA ASP A 48 7.07 14.13 -10.06
C ASP A 48 5.70 13.45 -10.20
N LEU A 49 5.55 12.23 -9.67
CA LEU A 49 4.27 11.54 -9.62
C LEU A 49 3.23 12.29 -8.77
N ILE A 50 3.62 12.77 -7.59
CA ILE A 50 2.73 13.56 -6.73
C ILE A 50 2.30 14.83 -7.44
N ASP A 51 3.22 15.54 -8.09
CA ASP A 51 2.91 16.76 -8.83
C ASP A 51 1.96 16.50 -10.01
N ALA A 52 2.13 15.39 -10.75
CA ALA A 52 1.22 14.96 -11.80
C ALA A 52 -0.19 14.62 -11.27
N ILE A 53 -0.29 13.99 -10.11
CA ILE A 53 -1.57 13.71 -9.45
C ILE A 53 -2.26 15.01 -9.06
N VAL A 54 -1.54 15.93 -8.44
CA VAL A 54 -2.05 17.25 -8.03
C VAL A 54 -2.50 18.07 -9.23
N ALA A 55 -1.79 17.97 -10.36
CA ALA A 55 -2.14 18.64 -11.62
C ALA A 55 -3.36 17.99 -12.34
N GLY A 56 -3.86 16.83 -11.87
CA GLY A 56 -4.98 16.14 -12.49
C GLY A 56 -4.63 15.42 -13.79
N GLU A 57 -3.37 15.07 -13.99
CA GLU A 57 -2.88 14.42 -15.21
C GLU A 57 -3.13 12.91 -15.24
N LEU A 58 -3.54 12.33 -14.10
CA LEU A 58 -3.75 10.90 -13.95
C LEU A 58 -5.21 10.57 -13.65
N SER A 59 -5.71 9.51 -14.27
CA SER A 59 -7.05 8.98 -14.01
C SER A 59 -7.10 7.97 -12.88
N ALA A 60 -6.00 7.28 -12.62
CA ALA A 60 -5.92 6.28 -11.55
C ALA A 60 -4.52 6.18 -10.95
N LEU A 61 -4.48 5.74 -9.70
CA LEU A 61 -3.27 5.37 -8.95
C LEU A 61 -3.48 4.00 -8.32
N ALA A 62 -2.51 3.10 -8.46
CA ALA A 62 -2.61 1.75 -7.93
C ALA A 62 -1.45 1.41 -7.00
N PHE A 63 -1.75 0.72 -5.89
CA PHE A 63 -0.77 0.22 -4.93
C PHE A 63 -0.87 -1.29 -4.79
N THR A 64 0.27 -1.96 -4.79
CA THR A 64 0.39 -3.41 -4.63
C THR A 64 1.07 -3.82 -3.32
N SER A 65 1.53 -2.87 -2.51
CA SER A 65 2.13 -3.14 -1.21
C SER A 65 1.85 -2.04 -0.20
N ALA A 66 1.59 -2.42 1.05
CA ALA A 66 1.35 -1.48 2.14
C ALA A 66 2.55 -0.56 2.44
N PRO A 67 3.81 -1.05 2.46
CA PRO A 67 4.98 -0.18 2.62
C PRO A 67 5.10 0.88 1.54
N ALA A 68 4.78 0.56 0.27
CA ALA A 68 4.80 1.54 -0.80
C ALA A 68 3.75 2.64 -0.59
N ALA A 69 2.53 2.29 -0.21
CA ALA A 69 1.47 3.25 0.09
C ALA A 69 1.83 4.15 1.28
N ALA A 70 2.35 3.57 2.36
CA ALA A 70 2.78 4.32 3.55
C ALA A 70 3.95 5.28 3.25
N ASN A 71 4.96 4.81 2.51
CA ASN A 71 6.11 5.64 2.12
C ASN A 71 5.72 6.77 1.17
N PHE A 72 4.80 6.51 0.25
CA PHE A 72 4.26 7.53 -0.66
C PHE A 72 3.65 8.70 0.14
N LEU A 73 2.80 8.42 1.12
CA LEU A 73 2.22 9.43 1.99
C LEU A 73 3.27 10.15 2.84
N THR A 74 4.28 9.43 3.34
CA THR A 74 5.39 10.00 4.11
C THR A 74 6.21 10.97 3.27
N LEU A 75 6.55 10.62 2.04
CA LEU A 75 7.28 11.49 1.11
C LEU A 75 6.48 12.74 0.75
N ALA A 76 5.16 12.61 0.60
CA ALA A 76 4.29 13.76 0.40
C ALA A 76 4.34 14.74 1.61
N ARG A 77 4.35 14.21 2.84
CA ARG A 77 4.48 15.02 4.06
C ARG A 77 5.82 15.74 4.10
N THR A 78 6.92 15.03 3.90
CA THR A 78 8.28 15.60 3.97
C THR A 78 8.56 16.63 2.89
N SER A 79 7.90 16.52 1.73
CA SER A 79 8.01 17.47 0.62
C SER A 79 7.05 18.67 0.70
N GLY A 80 6.20 18.73 1.72
CA GLY A 80 5.18 19.78 1.87
C GLY A 80 3.99 19.67 0.91
N ARG A 81 3.83 18.55 0.21
CA ARG A 81 2.76 18.32 -0.79
C ARG A 81 1.54 17.57 -0.23
N TYR A 82 1.56 17.20 1.04
CA TYR A 82 0.59 16.28 1.62
C TYR A 82 -0.86 16.73 1.49
N GLN A 83 -1.16 18.00 1.81
CA GLN A 83 -2.54 18.51 1.76
C GLN A 83 -3.08 18.56 0.32
N GLN A 84 -2.25 18.99 -0.63
CA GLN A 84 -2.60 19.02 -2.05
C GLN A 84 -2.83 17.62 -2.59
N LEU A 85 -1.97 16.65 -2.20
CA LEU A 85 -2.12 15.26 -2.57
C LEU A 85 -3.42 14.67 -2.01
N LEU A 86 -3.74 14.88 -0.74
CA LEU A 86 -4.99 14.39 -0.15
C LEU A 86 -6.22 14.96 -0.87
N ALA A 87 -6.21 16.24 -1.22
CA ALA A 87 -7.29 16.86 -1.95
C ALA A 87 -7.48 16.20 -3.34
N ALA A 88 -6.37 15.93 -4.05
CA ALA A 88 -6.40 15.27 -5.35
C ALA A 88 -6.88 13.80 -5.25
N LEU A 89 -6.41 13.06 -4.25
CA LEU A 89 -6.80 11.66 -4.03
C LEU A 89 -8.24 11.47 -3.55
N ARG A 90 -8.85 12.52 -2.99
CA ARG A 90 -10.28 12.56 -2.62
C ARG A 90 -11.16 13.06 -3.76
N GLY A 91 -10.56 13.48 -4.87
CA GLY A 91 -11.23 13.93 -6.07
C GLY A 91 -11.61 12.79 -7.02
N PRO A 92 -11.69 13.06 -8.33
CA PRO A 92 -12.14 12.07 -9.32
C PRO A 92 -11.11 10.97 -9.61
N LEU A 93 -9.86 11.10 -9.16
CA LEU A 93 -8.82 10.09 -9.37
C LEU A 93 -9.18 8.78 -8.66
N VAL A 94 -9.14 7.70 -9.41
CA VAL A 94 -9.38 6.35 -8.86
C VAL A 94 -8.15 5.88 -8.09
N CYS A 95 -8.26 5.70 -6.79
CA CYS A 95 -7.22 5.10 -5.97
C CYS A 95 -7.53 3.63 -5.72
N ALA A 96 -6.68 2.72 -6.21
CA ALA A 96 -6.92 1.29 -6.11
C ALA A 96 -5.78 0.57 -5.37
N CYS A 97 -6.14 -0.42 -4.57
CA CYS A 97 -5.21 -1.23 -3.79
C CYS A 97 -5.47 -2.71 -4.03
N VAL A 98 -4.41 -3.51 -4.02
CA VAL A 98 -4.52 -4.96 -4.24
C VAL A 98 -5.32 -5.67 -3.15
N GLY A 99 -5.42 -5.09 -1.97
CA GLY A 99 -6.18 -5.64 -0.85
C GLY A 99 -6.19 -4.72 0.37
N PRO A 100 -6.88 -5.12 1.46
CA PRO A 100 -7.13 -4.27 2.62
C PRO A 100 -5.86 -3.88 3.39
N VAL A 101 -4.86 -4.73 3.45
CA VAL A 101 -3.57 -4.42 4.11
C VAL A 101 -2.86 -3.28 3.37
N THR A 102 -2.88 -3.30 2.04
CA THR A 102 -2.31 -2.24 1.20
C THR A 102 -3.12 -0.94 1.30
N ALA A 103 -4.44 -1.04 1.41
CA ALA A 103 -5.35 0.09 1.51
C ALA A 103 -5.28 0.82 2.87
N ALA A 104 -4.95 0.10 3.94
CA ALA A 104 -5.02 0.62 5.30
C ALA A 104 -4.33 1.99 5.53
N PRO A 105 -3.11 2.26 5.05
CA PRO A 105 -2.48 3.57 5.21
C PRO A 105 -3.25 4.71 4.53
N LEU A 106 -3.85 4.44 3.38
CA LEU A 106 -4.62 5.40 2.60
C LEU A 106 -5.97 5.68 3.26
N GLU A 107 -6.68 4.64 3.68
CA GLU A 107 -7.96 4.75 4.37
C GLU A 107 -7.81 5.46 5.72
N ALA A 108 -6.72 5.22 6.45
CA ALA A 108 -6.37 5.95 7.66
C ALA A 108 -6.16 7.46 7.40
N ALA A 109 -5.74 7.84 6.20
CA ALA A 109 -5.63 9.23 5.75
C ALA A 109 -6.94 9.80 5.18
N GLY A 110 -8.04 9.03 5.22
CA GLY A 110 -9.34 9.43 4.71
C GLY A 110 -9.46 9.41 3.19
N ILE A 111 -8.67 8.55 2.52
CA ILE A 111 -8.73 8.34 1.08
C ILE A 111 -9.58 7.10 0.82
N GLU A 112 -10.59 7.23 -0.02
CA GLU A 112 -11.39 6.11 -0.48
C GLU A 112 -10.58 5.25 -1.47
N THR A 113 -10.63 3.93 -1.30
CA THR A 113 -9.88 2.99 -2.14
C THR A 113 -10.80 1.96 -2.79
N LEU A 114 -10.47 1.59 -4.02
CA LEU A 114 -11.05 0.43 -4.70
C LEU A 114 -10.16 -0.79 -4.48
N GLN A 115 -10.77 -1.92 -4.17
CA GLN A 115 -10.08 -3.18 -3.93
C GLN A 115 -10.79 -4.32 -4.67
N PRO A 116 -10.05 -5.25 -5.32
CA PRO A 116 -10.65 -6.41 -5.94
C PRO A 116 -11.08 -7.44 -4.87
N ASP A 117 -12.08 -8.27 -5.16
CA ASP A 117 -12.53 -9.35 -4.28
C ASP A 117 -11.41 -10.37 -3.98
N ARG A 118 -10.51 -10.56 -4.95
CA ARG A 118 -9.32 -11.38 -4.80
C ARG A 118 -8.07 -10.52 -4.76
N GLN A 119 -7.28 -10.66 -3.72
CA GLN A 119 -6.04 -9.91 -3.50
C GLN A 119 -4.92 -10.39 -4.44
N ARG A 120 -5.08 -10.14 -5.74
CA ARG A 120 -4.15 -10.52 -6.81
C ARG A 120 -3.97 -9.38 -7.79
N LEU A 121 -2.77 -9.24 -8.31
CA LEU A 121 -2.44 -8.20 -9.30
C LEU A 121 -3.37 -8.23 -10.53
N GLY A 122 -3.62 -9.41 -11.09
CA GLY A 122 -4.52 -9.54 -12.24
C GLY A 122 -5.95 -9.11 -11.95
N ALA A 123 -6.44 -9.35 -10.72
CA ALA A 123 -7.76 -8.89 -10.30
C ALA A 123 -7.81 -7.37 -10.14
N LEU A 124 -6.74 -6.75 -9.62
CA LEU A 124 -6.59 -5.30 -9.51
C LEU A 124 -6.61 -4.64 -10.89
N VAL A 125 -5.82 -5.17 -11.83
CA VAL A 125 -5.79 -4.66 -13.22
C VAL A 125 -7.18 -4.74 -13.87
N LYS A 126 -7.86 -5.88 -13.74
CA LYS A 126 -9.21 -6.05 -14.27
C LYS A 126 -10.22 -5.07 -13.66
N LEU A 127 -10.13 -4.82 -12.35
CA LEU A 127 -10.95 -3.83 -11.66
C LEU A 127 -10.74 -2.42 -12.23
N LEU A 128 -9.47 -2.01 -12.42
CA LEU A 128 -9.13 -0.71 -13.00
C LEU A 128 -9.63 -0.57 -14.43
N VAL A 129 -9.44 -1.58 -15.28
CA VAL A 129 -9.95 -1.58 -16.66
C VAL A 129 -11.47 -1.42 -16.68
N THR A 130 -12.19 -2.10 -15.79
CA THR A 130 -13.65 -2.00 -15.70
C THR A 130 -14.09 -0.62 -15.22
N GLN A 131 -13.38 -0.06 -14.24
CA GLN A 131 -13.73 1.26 -13.66
C GLN A 131 -13.47 2.39 -14.66
N LEU A 132 -12.28 2.42 -15.26
CA LEU A 132 -11.90 3.47 -16.21
C LEU A 132 -12.66 3.37 -17.56
N GLY A 133 -13.06 2.15 -17.95
CA GLY A 133 -13.86 1.93 -19.13
C GLY A 133 -15.30 2.45 -19.03
N LYS A 134 -15.83 2.64 -17.81
CA LYS A 134 -17.15 3.25 -17.60
C LYS A 134 -17.13 4.75 -17.82
N ASP A 135 -16.01 5.40 -17.46
CA ASP A 135 -15.87 6.86 -17.58
C ASP A 135 -15.63 7.32 -19.04
N THR A 136 -15.30 6.39 -19.94
CA THR A 136 -15.10 6.68 -21.38
C THR A 136 -16.38 6.51 -22.20
N ALA A 137 -17.48 6.03 -21.62
CA ALA A 137 -18.73 5.73 -22.30
C ALA A 137 -19.83 6.79 -22.11
N GLU A 138 -19.52 7.91 -21.41
CA GLU A 138 -20.33 9.14 -21.30
C GLU A 138 -19.71 10.27 -22.15
#